data_8e13507cc6f17f3c6458cb46d14280f0
#
_entry.id   8e13507cc6f17f3c6458cb46d14280f0
#
_cell.length_a   1.000
_cell.length_b   1.000
_cell.length_c   1.000
_cell.angle_alpha   90.00
_cell.angle_beta   90.00
_cell.angle_gamma   90.00
#
_symmetry.space_group_name_H-M   'P 1'
#
loop_
_entity.id
_entity.type
_entity.pdbx_description
1 polymer ?
#
loop_
_entity_poly.entity_id
_entity_poly.type
_entity_poly.pdbx_seq_one_letter_code
_entity_poly.pdbx_strand_id
1 'polypeptide(L)'
;MNQDGIDVSYLKNAIATVRNATKPYEKNSTLPRSLNSLHLQHLLELSSRVVFHQIELENTVTIIRNNVAQWLWQVVLTGDKIIECLEAFRNYFLFGQGDFAISLVDQFEKLKTSRPKGLTIKDQELNSLLVRASIGTLAENDSSFEKFRFRVQNVNDKQFVTRTNMFDNITINVPLRFEYDIEWPLDLFVTTEDLAKYGDIFSFLFSLRRTQIRLQKVWTHLTITEKASSNNNNNNNNNKLNDNGSPRLILWKVLSSMMFFIDCLWGHVQMDIIETNFRKLVHRINISSAQHQQFRKLKIPEHKKISYANETNLVETEPFRDFEDIRIGHSTYLSDLLHGCLLESRVCSDAIKKSLNICDQICGLLERLNSNMVDKNISESVTKLEKEFREQVTFLFRTLSGLNKKGEGFGGPPRHLDQLLLRLDYSKYFSVWS
;
A
#
# COMPACT_ATOMS: atom_id res chain seq x y z
N MET A 1 -6.71 -35.82 -47.07
CA MET A 1 -7.33 -34.52 -46.68
C MET A 1 -7.91 -34.70 -45.31
N ASN A 2 -7.11 -34.43 -44.27
CA ASN A 2 -7.55 -34.51 -42.88
C ASN A 2 -8.15 -33.16 -42.53
N GLN A 3 -9.45 -33.14 -42.30
CA GLN A 3 -10.14 -32.03 -41.70
C GLN A 3 -9.68 -31.94 -40.22
N ASP A 4 -9.24 -30.80 -39.83
CA ASP A 4 -8.82 -30.46 -38.48
C ASP A 4 -9.97 -30.70 -37.49
N GLY A 5 -9.98 -31.90 -36.90
CA GLY A 5 -10.88 -32.22 -35.81
C GLY A 5 -10.40 -31.42 -34.58
N ILE A 6 -11.13 -30.36 -34.26
CA ILE A 6 -11.01 -29.71 -32.94
C ILE A 6 -11.12 -30.79 -31.89
N ASP A 7 -10.11 -30.98 -31.09
CA ASP A 7 -10.07 -32.04 -30.09
C ASP A 7 -11.23 -31.86 -29.09
N VAL A 8 -12.27 -32.68 -29.27
CA VAL A 8 -13.52 -32.63 -28.48
C VAL A 8 -13.21 -32.82 -26.98
N SER A 9 -12.11 -33.48 -26.66
CA SER A 9 -11.67 -33.68 -25.29
C SER A 9 -11.19 -32.35 -24.65
N TYR A 10 -10.48 -31.53 -25.42
CA TYR A 10 -10.03 -30.19 -24.98
C TYR A 10 -11.22 -29.26 -24.71
N LEU A 11 -12.21 -29.23 -25.61
CA LEU A 11 -13.43 -28.45 -25.43
C LEU A 11 -14.24 -28.91 -24.22
N LYS A 12 -14.37 -30.20 -23.98
CA LYS A 12 -15.05 -30.75 -22.80
C LYS A 12 -14.35 -30.35 -21.51
N ASN A 13 -13.02 -30.42 -21.49
CA ASN A 13 -12.21 -29.99 -20.33
C ASN A 13 -12.31 -28.49 -20.08
N ALA A 14 -12.25 -27.66 -21.12
CA ALA A 14 -12.44 -26.22 -21.01
C ALA A 14 -13.83 -25.86 -20.47
N ILE A 15 -14.90 -26.48 -20.99
CA ILE A 15 -16.25 -26.28 -20.49
C ILE A 15 -16.39 -26.74 -19.04
N ALA A 16 -15.80 -27.87 -18.66
CA ALA A 16 -15.84 -28.38 -17.29
C ALA A 16 -15.10 -27.42 -16.33
N THR A 17 -13.98 -26.85 -16.76
CA THR A 17 -13.22 -25.86 -15.98
C THR A 17 -14.03 -24.58 -15.76
N VAL A 18 -14.64 -24.02 -16.82
CA VAL A 18 -15.51 -22.85 -16.74
C VAL A 18 -16.71 -23.13 -15.85
N ARG A 19 -17.37 -24.28 -16.02
CA ARG A 19 -18.52 -24.67 -15.21
C ARG A 19 -18.19 -24.81 -13.73
N ASN A 20 -17.02 -25.35 -13.39
CA ASN A 20 -16.58 -25.46 -12.00
C ASN A 20 -16.24 -24.08 -11.40
N ALA A 21 -15.64 -23.17 -12.18
CA ALA A 21 -15.37 -21.82 -11.78
C ALA A 21 -16.65 -20.99 -11.57
N THR A 22 -17.71 -21.24 -12.33
CA THR A 22 -18.98 -20.50 -12.25
C THR A 22 -19.98 -21.07 -11.24
N LYS A 23 -19.79 -22.30 -10.76
CA LYS A 23 -20.68 -22.94 -9.78
C LYS A 23 -21.04 -22.09 -8.55
N PRO A 24 -20.10 -21.38 -7.93
CA PRO A 24 -20.41 -20.51 -6.78
C PRO A 24 -21.40 -19.40 -7.11
N TYR A 25 -21.44 -18.98 -8.37
CA TYR A 25 -22.24 -17.86 -8.87
C TYR A 25 -23.59 -18.26 -9.46
N GLU A 26 -23.84 -19.56 -9.70
CA GLU A 26 -25.08 -20.06 -10.32
C GLU A 26 -26.35 -19.70 -9.53
N LYS A 27 -26.25 -19.58 -8.20
CA LYS A 27 -27.39 -19.27 -7.32
C LYS A 27 -27.77 -17.78 -7.28
N ASN A 28 -26.88 -16.90 -7.73
CA ASN A 28 -27.00 -15.45 -7.57
C ASN A 28 -27.06 -14.68 -8.90
N SER A 29 -27.36 -15.36 -10.01
CA SER A 29 -27.49 -14.70 -11.32
C SER A 29 -28.67 -13.73 -11.31
N THR A 30 -28.38 -12.44 -11.24
CA THR A 30 -29.36 -11.35 -11.29
C THR A 30 -29.45 -10.71 -12.67
N LEU A 31 -28.91 -11.36 -13.71
CA LEU A 31 -28.92 -10.84 -15.07
C LEU A 31 -30.37 -10.62 -15.55
N PRO A 32 -30.73 -9.45 -16.10
CA PRO A 32 -32.08 -9.18 -16.57
C PRO A 32 -32.53 -10.18 -17.66
N ARG A 33 -33.75 -10.64 -17.57
CA ARG A 33 -34.31 -11.58 -18.55
C ARG A 33 -34.24 -11.07 -19.99
N SER A 34 -34.36 -9.75 -20.19
CA SER A 34 -34.22 -9.09 -21.49
C SER A 34 -32.83 -9.26 -22.11
N LEU A 35 -31.76 -9.13 -21.29
CA LEU A 35 -30.40 -9.37 -21.76
C LEU A 35 -30.15 -10.84 -22.05
N ASN A 36 -30.66 -11.75 -21.22
CA ASN A 36 -30.55 -13.18 -21.47
C ASN A 36 -31.23 -13.57 -22.79
N SER A 37 -32.44 -13.08 -23.08
CA SER A 37 -33.12 -13.36 -24.32
C SER A 37 -32.37 -12.83 -25.55
N LEU A 38 -31.80 -11.64 -25.45
CA LEU A 38 -30.97 -11.04 -26.51
C LEU A 38 -29.69 -11.83 -26.78
N HIS A 39 -29.02 -12.27 -25.72
CA HIS A 39 -27.81 -13.09 -25.83
C HIS A 39 -28.14 -14.49 -26.45
N LEU A 40 -29.25 -15.09 -26.02
CA LEU A 40 -29.71 -16.34 -26.59
C LEU A 40 -30.04 -16.20 -28.09
N GLN A 41 -30.68 -15.10 -28.50
CA GLN A 41 -30.98 -14.83 -29.90
C GLN A 41 -29.66 -14.74 -30.72
N HIS A 42 -28.65 -14.00 -30.28
CA HIS A 42 -27.36 -13.92 -30.98
C HIS A 42 -26.69 -15.30 -31.09
N LEU A 43 -26.75 -16.11 -30.04
CA LEU A 43 -26.20 -17.49 -30.07
C LEU A 43 -26.97 -18.40 -30.99
N LEU A 44 -28.32 -18.29 -31.07
CA LEU A 44 -29.17 -19.04 -31.99
C LEU A 44 -28.90 -18.65 -33.47
N GLU A 45 -28.73 -17.37 -33.76
CA GLU A 45 -28.32 -16.86 -35.07
C GLU A 45 -27.00 -17.48 -35.53
N LEU A 46 -26.00 -17.58 -34.63
CA LEU A 46 -24.74 -18.25 -34.92
C LEU A 46 -24.94 -19.75 -35.17
N SER A 47 -25.76 -20.43 -34.36
CA SER A 47 -25.97 -21.88 -34.46
C SER A 47 -26.75 -22.26 -35.72
N SER A 48 -27.53 -21.34 -36.29
CA SER A 48 -28.32 -21.60 -37.51
C SER A 48 -27.47 -21.55 -38.79
N ARG A 49 -26.22 -21.09 -38.73
CA ARG A 49 -25.34 -20.99 -39.90
C ARG A 49 -24.66 -22.34 -40.19
N VAL A 50 -24.62 -22.69 -41.45
CA VAL A 50 -24.06 -23.98 -41.94
C VAL A 50 -22.53 -23.94 -41.94
N VAL A 51 -21.91 -22.76 -42.08
CA VAL A 51 -20.46 -22.58 -42.11
C VAL A 51 -20.01 -21.81 -40.89
N PHE A 52 -19.01 -22.33 -40.19
CA PHE A 52 -18.39 -21.68 -39.05
C PHE A 52 -17.48 -20.54 -39.50
N HIS A 53 -17.76 -19.31 -39.04
CA HIS A 53 -16.94 -18.13 -39.25
C HIS A 53 -16.40 -17.67 -37.91
N GLN A 54 -15.07 -17.76 -37.74
CA GLN A 54 -14.39 -17.37 -36.49
C GLN A 54 -14.66 -15.90 -36.12
N ILE A 55 -14.60 -14.98 -37.10
CA ILE A 55 -14.83 -13.54 -36.89
C ILE A 55 -16.21 -13.23 -36.33
N GLU A 56 -17.25 -13.96 -36.79
CA GLU A 56 -18.63 -13.78 -36.32
C GLU A 56 -18.80 -14.28 -34.89
N LEU A 57 -18.16 -15.40 -34.53
CA LEU A 57 -18.12 -15.89 -33.16
C LEU A 57 -17.44 -14.89 -32.25
N GLU A 58 -16.26 -14.39 -32.64
CA GLU A 58 -15.53 -13.40 -31.87
C GLU A 58 -16.33 -12.10 -31.66
N ASN A 59 -17.02 -11.63 -32.71
CA ASN A 59 -17.90 -10.46 -32.61
C ASN A 59 -19.06 -10.70 -31.67
N THR A 60 -19.72 -11.84 -31.75
CA THR A 60 -20.86 -12.18 -30.88
C THR A 60 -20.43 -12.31 -29.43
N VAL A 61 -19.31 -12.99 -29.17
CA VAL A 61 -18.73 -13.10 -27.82
C VAL A 61 -18.37 -11.72 -27.28
N THR A 62 -17.81 -10.85 -28.12
CA THR A 62 -17.47 -9.48 -27.74
C THR A 62 -18.69 -8.65 -27.40
N ILE A 63 -19.78 -8.77 -28.18
CA ILE A 63 -21.05 -8.08 -27.89
C ILE A 63 -21.63 -8.55 -26.55
N ILE A 64 -21.70 -9.88 -26.32
CA ILE A 64 -22.20 -10.45 -25.08
C ILE A 64 -21.34 -9.97 -23.88
N ARG A 65 -20.03 -10.05 -24.02
CA ARG A 65 -19.07 -9.59 -22.99
C ARG A 65 -19.29 -8.12 -22.65
N ASN A 66 -19.39 -7.24 -23.65
CA ASN A 66 -19.57 -5.81 -23.45
C ASN A 66 -20.92 -5.51 -22.77
N ASN A 67 -22.00 -6.17 -23.18
CA ASN A 67 -23.32 -6.00 -22.56
C ASN A 67 -23.32 -6.43 -21.08
N VAL A 68 -22.68 -7.56 -20.77
CA VAL A 68 -22.57 -8.05 -19.38
C VAL A 68 -21.67 -7.15 -18.55
N ALA A 69 -20.53 -6.71 -19.08
CA ALA A 69 -19.61 -5.81 -18.41
C ALA A 69 -20.28 -4.46 -18.10
N GLN A 70 -21.03 -3.92 -19.06
CA GLN A 70 -21.77 -2.68 -18.88
C GLN A 70 -22.90 -2.82 -17.83
N TRP A 71 -23.65 -3.92 -17.86
CA TRP A 71 -24.67 -4.18 -16.85
C TRP A 71 -24.06 -4.35 -15.45
N LEU A 72 -22.96 -5.10 -15.35
CA LEU A 72 -22.22 -5.30 -14.11
C LEU A 72 -21.81 -3.95 -13.49
N TRP A 73 -21.22 -3.08 -14.31
CA TRP A 73 -20.78 -1.76 -13.91
C TRP A 73 -21.92 -0.83 -13.48
N GLN A 74 -23.07 -0.93 -14.13
CA GLN A 74 -24.19 -0.03 -13.88
C GLN A 74 -25.08 -0.43 -12.70
N VAL A 75 -25.20 -1.73 -12.43
CA VAL A 75 -26.21 -2.27 -11.51
C VAL A 75 -25.62 -2.97 -10.31
N VAL A 76 -24.58 -3.76 -10.50
CA VAL A 76 -24.05 -4.65 -9.47
C VAL A 76 -22.88 -4.00 -8.73
N LEU A 77 -21.89 -3.56 -9.48
CA LEU A 77 -20.66 -2.97 -8.96
C LEU A 77 -20.62 -1.48 -9.31
N THR A 78 -21.40 -0.69 -8.59
CA THR A 78 -21.46 0.76 -8.82
C THR A 78 -20.16 1.45 -8.42
N GLY A 79 -19.84 2.58 -9.08
CA GLY A 79 -18.64 3.37 -8.76
C GLY A 79 -18.54 3.72 -7.27
N ASP A 80 -19.68 4.02 -6.62
CA ASP A 80 -19.72 4.36 -5.19
C ASP A 80 -19.23 3.20 -4.31
N LYS A 81 -19.64 1.96 -4.61
CA LYS A 81 -19.18 0.76 -3.87
C LYS A 81 -17.69 0.50 -4.03
N ILE A 82 -17.17 0.75 -5.25
CA ILE A 82 -15.73 0.63 -5.50
C ILE A 82 -14.97 1.70 -4.74
N ILE A 83 -15.44 2.94 -4.75
CA ILE A 83 -14.81 4.04 -4.03
C ILE A 83 -14.82 3.76 -2.52
N GLU A 84 -15.95 3.31 -1.94
CA GLU A 84 -16.05 2.92 -0.54
C GLU A 84 -15.02 1.84 -0.16
N CYS A 85 -14.87 0.80 -1.00
CA CYS A 85 -13.85 -0.23 -0.81
C CYS A 85 -12.42 0.33 -0.89
N LEU A 86 -12.13 1.18 -1.88
CA LEU A 86 -10.82 1.80 -2.04
C LEU A 86 -10.51 2.78 -0.90
N GLU A 87 -11.48 3.50 -0.38
CA GLU A 87 -11.34 4.34 0.81
C GLU A 87 -11.03 3.52 2.05
N ALA A 88 -11.70 2.38 2.24
CA ALA A 88 -11.38 1.45 3.31
C ALA A 88 -9.91 0.93 3.19
N PHE A 89 -9.47 0.58 1.97
CA PHE A 89 -8.08 0.17 1.74
C PHE A 89 -7.08 1.30 2.01
N ARG A 90 -7.39 2.51 1.58
CA ARG A 90 -6.58 3.70 1.89
C ARG A 90 -6.49 3.93 3.38
N ASN A 91 -7.59 3.83 4.09
CA ASN A 91 -7.67 4.11 5.52
C ASN A 91 -6.89 3.09 6.36
N TYR A 92 -6.97 1.80 6.04
CA TYR A 92 -6.44 0.73 6.88
C TYR A 92 -5.15 0.10 6.34
N PHE A 93 -5.06 -0.25 5.05
CA PHE A 93 -3.82 -0.77 4.49
C PHE A 93 -2.75 0.32 4.32
N LEU A 94 -3.16 1.52 3.90
CA LEU A 94 -2.26 2.62 3.57
C LEU A 94 -2.13 3.66 4.68
N PHE A 95 -2.70 3.40 5.87
CA PHE A 95 -2.66 4.30 7.03
C PHE A 95 -3.19 5.71 6.77
N GLY A 96 -4.23 5.85 5.96
CA GLY A 96 -4.95 7.11 5.80
C GLY A 96 -5.58 7.60 7.10
N GLN A 97 -5.98 6.69 8.00
CA GLN A 97 -6.41 7.01 9.36
C GLN A 97 -5.22 6.96 10.33
N GLY A 98 -4.69 8.13 10.68
CA GLY A 98 -3.50 8.25 11.52
C GLY A 98 -3.72 7.87 12.98
N ASP A 99 -4.91 8.07 13.54
CA ASP A 99 -5.32 7.69 14.90
C ASP A 99 -5.32 6.16 15.07
N PHE A 100 -5.94 5.44 14.14
CA PHE A 100 -5.89 3.99 14.09
C PHE A 100 -4.45 3.47 13.95
N ALA A 101 -3.64 4.06 13.07
CA ALA A 101 -2.25 3.66 12.87
C ALA A 101 -1.41 3.78 14.17
N ILE A 102 -1.60 4.87 14.94
CA ILE A 102 -0.91 5.07 16.22
C ILE A 102 -1.38 4.05 17.24
N SER A 103 -2.70 3.86 17.39
CA SER A 103 -3.28 2.89 18.30
C SER A 103 -2.79 1.47 17.99
N LEU A 104 -2.76 1.08 16.71
CA LEU A 104 -2.29 -0.22 16.25
C LEU A 104 -0.83 -0.44 16.65
N VAL A 105 0.05 0.52 16.39
CA VAL A 105 1.46 0.43 16.78
C VAL A 105 1.61 0.29 18.29
N ASP A 106 0.84 1.05 19.08
CA ASP A 106 0.89 0.95 20.55
C ASP A 106 0.45 -0.43 21.07
N GLN A 107 -0.58 -1.03 20.48
CA GLN A 107 -1.01 -2.37 20.86
C GLN A 107 0.03 -3.42 20.49
N PHE A 108 0.69 -3.29 19.33
CA PHE A 108 1.78 -4.19 18.93
C PHE A 108 3.01 -4.05 19.84
N GLU A 109 3.39 -2.85 20.26
CA GLU A 109 4.49 -2.65 21.21
C GLU A 109 4.15 -3.24 22.60
N LYS A 110 2.92 -3.09 23.07
CA LYS A 110 2.46 -3.73 24.32
C LYS A 110 2.52 -5.25 24.22
N LEU A 111 2.12 -5.83 23.07
CA LEU A 111 2.22 -7.27 22.84
C LEU A 111 3.69 -7.74 22.87
N LYS A 112 4.59 -6.98 22.26
CA LYS A 112 6.02 -7.30 22.20
C LYS A 112 6.68 -7.24 23.58
N THR A 113 6.28 -6.29 24.42
CA THR A 113 6.85 -6.13 25.78
C THR A 113 6.28 -7.11 26.79
N SER A 114 5.00 -7.50 26.67
CA SER A 114 4.34 -8.41 27.62
C SER A 114 4.64 -9.88 27.38
N ARG A 115 5.26 -10.25 26.24
CA ARG A 115 5.49 -11.66 25.90
C ARG A 115 6.90 -12.15 26.19
N PRO A 116 7.05 -13.37 26.76
CA PRO A 116 8.31 -14.09 26.80
C PRO A 116 8.73 -14.49 25.36
N LYS A 117 10.03 -14.37 25.06
CA LYS A 117 10.60 -14.78 23.78
C LYS A 117 10.34 -16.27 23.52
N GLY A 118 9.76 -16.60 22.36
CA GLY A 118 9.62 -18.00 21.91
C GLY A 118 8.19 -18.56 21.87
N LEU A 119 7.16 -17.83 22.30
CA LEU A 119 5.76 -18.26 22.16
C LEU A 119 5.21 -17.91 20.77
N THR A 120 4.59 -18.90 20.11
CA THR A 120 3.87 -18.72 18.85
C THR A 120 2.64 -17.84 19.06
N ILE A 121 2.44 -16.86 18.18
CA ILE A 121 1.30 -15.98 18.20
C ILE A 121 0.15 -16.66 17.45
N LYS A 122 -1.06 -16.62 18.00
CA LYS A 122 -2.26 -17.16 17.37
C LYS A 122 -3.05 -16.05 16.66
N ASP A 123 -3.72 -16.41 15.56
CA ASP A 123 -4.57 -15.47 14.79
C ASP A 123 -5.63 -14.79 15.65
N GLN A 124 -6.23 -15.52 16.60
CA GLN A 124 -7.24 -14.97 17.53
C GLN A 124 -6.69 -13.82 18.39
N GLU A 125 -5.44 -13.94 18.84
CA GLU A 125 -4.79 -12.93 19.66
C GLU A 125 -4.48 -11.67 18.84
N LEU A 126 -4.02 -11.83 17.59
CA LEU A 126 -3.81 -10.72 16.68
C LEU A 126 -5.12 -10.01 16.31
N ASN A 127 -6.19 -10.77 16.07
CA ASN A 127 -7.48 -10.18 15.78
C ASN A 127 -8.09 -9.48 17.00
N SER A 128 -7.87 -10.00 18.22
CA SER A 128 -8.26 -9.28 19.44
C SER A 128 -7.48 -7.98 19.63
N LEU A 129 -6.21 -7.96 19.21
CA LEU A 129 -5.37 -6.76 19.20
C LEU A 129 -5.89 -5.73 18.18
N LEU A 130 -6.31 -6.20 16.99
CA LEU A 130 -6.88 -5.35 15.95
C LEU A 130 -8.15 -4.65 16.46
N VAL A 131 -9.04 -5.39 17.11
CA VAL A 131 -10.26 -4.83 17.75
C VAL A 131 -9.89 -3.83 18.84
N ARG A 132 -8.89 -4.12 19.70
CA ARG A 132 -8.44 -3.14 20.70
C ARG A 132 -7.85 -1.87 20.10
N ALA A 133 -7.21 -2.00 18.94
CA ALA A 133 -6.64 -0.86 18.24
C ALA A 133 -7.71 0.04 17.62
N SER A 134 -8.90 -0.47 17.30
CA SER A 134 -10.01 0.34 16.79
C SER A 134 -10.73 1.15 17.87
N ILE A 135 -10.75 0.67 19.13
CA ILE A 135 -11.44 1.34 20.22
C ILE A 135 -10.92 2.76 20.44
N GLY A 136 -11.82 3.73 20.44
CA GLY A 136 -11.49 5.15 20.59
C GLY A 136 -10.92 5.82 19.34
N THR A 137 -10.95 5.14 18.21
CA THR A 137 -10.55 5.70 16.90
C THR A 137 -11.76 5.78 15.96
N LEU A 138 -11.59 6.44 14.81
CA LEU A 138 -12.64 6.49 13.78
C LEU A 138 -13.00 5.10 13.22
N ALA A 139 -12.13 4.13 13.39
CA ALA A 139 -12.35 2.75 12.94
C ALA A 139 -13.42 1.99 13.76
N GLU A 140 -13.74 2.44 15.00
CA GLU A 140 -14.70 1.77 15.86
C GLU A 140 -16.13 1.72 15.28
N ASN A 141 -16.50 2.77 14.55
CA ASN A 141 -17.83 2.89 13.95
C ASN A 141 -17.86 2.60 12.43
N ASP A 142 -16.77 2.11 11.86
CA ASP A 142 -16.66 1.83 10.44
C ASP A 142 -16.99 0.35 10.15
N SER A 143 -18.12 0.12 9.46
CA SER A 143 -18.55 -1.22 9.05
C SER A 143 -17.55 -1.93 8.14
N SER A 144 -16.77 -1.17 7.36
CA SER A 144 -15.74 -1.71 6.48
C SER A 144 -14.56 -2.29 7.25
N PHE A 145 -14.32 -1.80 8.48
CA PHE A 145 -13.23 -2.26 9.35
C PHE A 145 -13.43 -3.71 9.82
N GLU A 146 -14.66 -4.15 10.04
CA GLU A 146 -14.97 -5.50 10.51
C GLU A 146 -14.49 -6.62 9.55
N LYS A 147 -14.24 -6.27 8.29
CA LYS A 147 -13.77 -7.19 7.25
C LYS A 147 -12.25 -7.38 7.26
N PHE A 148 -11.51 -6.56 8.02
CA PHE A 148 -10.06 -6.66 8.13
C PHE A 148 -9.65 -7.67 9.19
N ARG A 149 -8.63 -8.50 8.88
CA ARG A 149 -8.10 -9.53 9.77
C ARG A 149 -6.60 -9.70 9.62
N PHE A 150 -5.96 -10.09 10.71
CA PHE A 150 -4.57 -10.58 10.68
C PHE A 150 -4.55 -12.10 10.60
N ARG A 151 -3.64 -12.62 9.77
CA ARG A 151 -3.29 -14.04 9.72
C ARG A 151 -1.79 -14.22 9.86
N VAL A 152 -1.38 -15.29 10.57
CA VAL A 152 0.00 -15.73 10.64
C VAL A 152 0.28 -16.61 9.42
N GLN A 153 1.30 -16.25 8.62
CA GLN A 153 1.72 -17.10 7.52
C GLN A 153 2.46 -18.33 8.05
N ASN A 154 1.96 -19.51 7.75
CA ASN A 154 2.68 -20.73 7.98
C ASN A 154 3.75 -20.91 6.90
N VAL A 155 4.99 -21.20 7.29
CA VAL A 155 6.17 -21.40 6.41
C VAL A 155 5.93 -22.47 5.32
N ASN A 156 4.91 -23.30 5.48
CA ASN A 156 4.56 -24.37 4.55
C ASN A 156 3.66 -23.97 3.37
N ASP A 157 3.11 -22.77 3.37
CA ASP A 157 2.29 -22.28 2.26
C ASP A 157 3.16 -21.80 1.09
N LYS A 158 3.67 -22.78 0.33
CA LYS A 158 4.54 -22.58 -0.85
C LYS A 158 3.87 -21.81 -2.00
N GLN A 159 2.58 -21.49 -1.90
CA GLN A 159 1.83 -20.83 -2.98
C GLN A 159 2.09 -19.33 -3.11
N PHE A 160 2.59 -18.67 -2.09
CA PHE A 160 2.90 -17.23 -2.11
C PHE A 160 4.23 -16.93 -1.43
N VAL A 161 5.35 -17.25 -2.08
CA VAL A 161 6.63 -16.61 -1.75
C VAL A 161 6.54 -15.18 -2.31
N THR A 162 5.76 -14.36 -1.65
CA THR A 162 5.71 -12.93 -1.92
C THR A 162 6.97 -12.27 -1.36
N ARG A 163 7.42 -11.21 -1.99
CA ARG A 163 8.57 -10.36 -1.62
C ARG A 163 8.46 -9.76 -0.21
N THR A 164 7.38 -10.04 0.51
CA THR A 164 6.84 -9.37 1.68
C THR A 164 7.54 -9.58 2.99
N ASN A 165 8.27 -10.68 3.15
CA ASN A 165 8.92 -10.97 4.43
C ASN A 165 10.09 -10.02 4.77
N MET A 166 10.29 -8.98 3.95
CA MET A 166 11.37 -8.03 4.15
C MET A 166 11.23 -7.21 5.43
N PHE A 167 10.02 -6.75 5.74
CA PHE A 167 9.77 -5.84 6.87
C PHE A 167 9.16 -6.52 8.10
N ASP A 168 8.71 -7.78 7.99
CA ASP A 168 8.06 -8.52 9.09
C ASP A 168 8.95 -8.70 10.30
N ASN A 169 10.26 -8.89 10.09
CA ASN A 169 11.22 -9.05 11.18
C ASN A 169 11.37 -7.81 12.09
N ILE A 170 10.99 -6.63 11.61
CA ILE A 170 11.06 -5.38 12.39
C ILE A 170 9.94 -5.34 13.41
N THR A 171 8.80 -5.96 13.13
CA THR A 171 7.62 -5.91 13.97
C THR A 171 7.68 -6.88 15.14
N ILE A 172 7.40 -8.15 14.93
CA ILE A 172 7.27 -9.18 15.99
C ILE A 172 8.11 -10.42 15.69
N ASN A 173 8.91 -10.43 14.63
CA ASN A 173 9.62 -11.60 14.08
C ASN A 173 8.69 -12.75 13.65
N VAL A 174 7.44 -12.44 13.34
CA VAL A 174 6.46 -13.39 12.81
C VAL A 174 5.96 -12.83 11.49
N PRO A 175 5.90 -13.63 10.42
CA PRO A 175 5.33 -13.19 9.16
C PRO A 175 3.82 -12.99 9.32
N LEU A 176 3.40 -11.74 9.36
CA LEU A 176 2.01 -11.32 9.51
C LEU A 176 1.47 -10.89 8.17
N ARG A 177 0.27 -11.35 7.87
CA ARG A 177 -0.49 -10.88 6.72
C ARG A 177 -1.72 -10.14 7.19
N PHE A 178 -1.87 -8.90 6.72
CA PHE A 178 -3.09 -8.15 6.90
C PHE A 178 -3.98 -8.42 5.69
N GLU A 179 -5.18 -8.93 5.91
CA GLU A 179 -6.11 -9.39 4.88
C GLU A 179 -7.45 -8.69 5.03
N TYR A 180 -8.19 -8.63 3.93
CA TYR A 180 -9.54 -8.13 3.86
C TYR A 180 -10.46 -9.23 3.33
N ASP A 181 -11.58 -9.47 4.01
CA ASP A 181 -12.59 -10.45 3.61
C ASP A 181 -13.47 -9.85 2.51
N ILE A 182 -13.22 -10.31 1.27
CA ILE A 182 -13.90 -9.77 0.10
C ILE A 182 -15.19 -10.54 -0.12
N GLU A 183 -16.31 -9.83 -0.11
CA GLU A 183 -17.62 -10.35 -0.45
C GLU A 183 -17.96 -10.06 -1.92
N TRP A 184 -18.77 -10.94 -2.49
CA TRP A 184 -19.36 -10.68 -3.79
C TRP A 184 -20.21 -9.37 -3.75
N PRO A 185 -20.11 -8.48 -4.71
CA PRO A 185 -19.45 -8.56 -6.03
C PRO A 185 -18.02 -7.98 -6.08
N LEU A 186 -17.43 -7.55 -4.97
CA LEU A 186 -16.11 -6.91 -4.94
C LEU A 186 -14.97 -7.87 -5.31
N ASP A 187 -15.17 -9.18 -5.18
CA ASP A 187 -14.25 -10.24 -5.61
C ASP A 187 -13.95 -10.23 -7.11
N LEU A 188 -14.84 -9.64 -7.91
CA LEU A 188 -14.62 -9.42 -9.34
C LEU A 188 -13.63 -8.28 -9.60
N PHE A 189 -13.56 -7.31 -8.70
CA PHE A 189 -12.73 -6.13 -8.83
C PHE A 189 -11.35 -6.29 -8.18
N VAL A 190 -11.31 -6.80 -6.96
CA VAL A 190 -10.08 -6.99 -6.19
C VAL A 190 -9.66 -8.45 -6.22
N THR A 191 -8.48 -8.73 -6.73
CA THR A 191 -7.92 -10.08 -6.77
C THR A 191 -7.13 -10.39 -5.49
N THR A 192 -6.87 -11.68 -5.25
CA THR A 192 -6.00 -12.12 -4.14
C THR A 192 -4.56 -11.60 -4.30
N GLU A 193 -4.10 -11.41 -5.55
CA GLU A 193 -2.80 -10.81 -5.86
C GLU A 193 -2.75 -9.33 -5.47
N ASP A 194 -3.84 -8.59 -5.70
CA ASP A 194 -3.93 -7.19 -5.31
C ASP A 194 -3.93 -7.03 -3.80
N LEU A 195 -4.63 -7.91 -3.07
CA LEU A 195 -4.55 -7.93 -1.60
C LEU A 195 -3.15 -8.25 -1.09
N ALA A 196 -2.41 -9.13 -1.79
CA ALA A 196 -1.02 -9.38 -1.44
C ALA A 196 -0.17 -8.12 -1.59
N LYS A 197 -0.34 -7.35 -2.67
CA LYS A 197 0.36 -6.08 -2.88
C LYS A 197 0.01 -5.05 -1.80
N TYR A 198 -1.27 -4.94 -1.41
CA TYR A 198 -1.66 -4.10 -0.28
C TYR A 198 -1.01 -4.54 1.03
N GLY A 199 -0.93 -5.84 1.29
CA GLY A 199 -0.23 -6.39 2.46
C GLY A 199 1.25 -6.04 2.48
N ASP A 200 1.92 -6.03 1.31
CA ASP A 200 3.32 -5.65 1.16
C ASP A 200 3.53 -4.17 1.54
N ILE A 201 2.69 -3.30 0.99
CA ILE A 201 2.74 -1.87 1.29
C ILE A 201 2.42 -1.62 2.77
N PHE A 202 1.43 -2.35 3.33
CA PHE A 202 1.08 -2.26 4.75
C PHE A 202 2.28 -2.60 5.66
N SER A 203 2.98 -3.72 5.41
CA SER A 203 4.15 -4.12 6.21
C SER A 203 5.26 -3.06 6.18
N PHE A 204 5.50 -2.47 5.03
CA PHE A 204 6.45 -1.37 4.87
C PHE A 204 6.02 -0.13 5.67
N LEU A 205 4.79 0.34 5.46
CA LEU A 205 4.25 1.51 6.14
C LEU A 205 4.18 1.32 7.66
N PHE A 206 3.78 0.13 8.10
CA PHE A 206 3.74 -0.21 9.52
C PHE A 206 5.12 -0.11 10.15
N SER A 207 6.15 -0.67 9.49
CA SER A 207 7.54 -0.59 9.97
C SER A 207 8.04 0.84 10.05
N LEU A 208 7.74 1.65 9.04
CA LEU A 208 8.11 3.06 8.99
C LEU A 208 7.42 3.87 10.10
N ARG A 209 6.09 3.69 10.25
CA ARG A 209 5.30 4.39 11.27
C ARG A 209 5.70 3.98 12.68
N ARG A 210 5.94 2.68 12.90
CA ARG A 210 6.43 2.18 14.18
C ARG A 210 7.77 2.82 14.57
N THR A 211 8.72 2.87 13.64
CA THR A 211 10.03 3.48 13.90
C THR A 211 9.89 4.98 14.22
N GLN A 212 9.04 5.69 13.49
CA GLN A 212 8.73 7.10 13.73
C GLN A 212 8.19 7.32 15.16
N ILE A 213 7.18 6.56 15.57
CA ILE A 213 6.58 6.68 16.90
C ILE A 213 7.58 6.34 18.00
N ARG A 214 8.43 5.31 17.81
CA ARG A 214 9.47 4.96 18.79
C ARG A 214 10.51 6.07 18.95
N LEU A 215 11.00 6.64 17.85
CA LEU A 215 11.94 7.77 17.90
C LEU A 215 11.33 8.97 18.63
N GLN A 216 10.07 9.30 18.36
CA GLN A 216 9.33 10.36 19.05
C GLN A 216 9.19 10.09 20.55
N LYS A 217 8.89 8.84 20.94
CA LYS A 217 8.81 8.46 22.37
C LYS A 217 10.16 8.60 23.07
N VAL A 218 11.24 8.13 22.45
CA VAL A 218 12.60 8.29 22.98
C VAL A 218 12.99 9.76 23.11
N TRP A 219 12.69 10.58 22.08
CA TRP A 219 12.88 12.02 22.11
C TRP A 219 12.16 12.68 23.29
N THR A 220 10.88 12.35 23.47
CA THR A 220 10.08 12.90 24.58
C THR A 220 10.62 12.47 25.93
N HIS A 221 11.00 11.20 26.09
CA HIS A 221 11.59 10.68 27.31
C HIS A 221 12.89 11.41 27.67
N LEU A 222 13.80 11.60 26.71
CA LEU A 222 15.05 12.35 26.93
C LEU A 222 14.79 13.82 27.31
N THR A 223 13.82 14.46 26.68
CA THR A 223 13.43 15.84 26.99
C THR A 223 12.92 15.99 28.42
N ILE A 224 12.10 15.03 28.89
CA ILE A 224 11.56 15.03 30.27
C ILE A 224 12.69 14.82 31.29
N THR A 225 13.58 13.84 31.01
CA THR A 225 14.72 13.56 31.91
C THR A 225 15.70 14.74 32.02
N GLU A 226 15.94 15.46 30.92
CA GLU A 226 16.75 16.68 30.96
C GLU A 226 16.13 17.80 31.83
N LYS A 227 14.83 18.03 31.64
CA LYS A 227 14.13 19.02 32.45
C LYS A 227 14.18 18.69 33.95
N ALA A 228 13.99 17.41 34.30
CA ALA A 228 14.06 16.94 35.70
C ALA A 228 15.48 17.12 36.28
N SER A 229 16.52 16.82 35.49
CA SER A 229 17.92 16.98 35.90
C SER A 229 18.32 18.45 36.04
N SER A 230 17.79 19.33 35.18
CA SER A 230 18.06 20.77 35.26
C SER A 230 17.45 21.42 36.50
N ASN A 231 16.26 20.99 36.92
CA ASN A 231 15.61 21.51 38.13
C ASN A 231 16.33 21.10 39.43
N ASN A 232 16.99 19.94 39.46
CA ASN A 232 17.76 19.49 40.62
C ASN A 232 19.15 20.15 40.75
N ASN A 233 19.68 20.73 39.64
CA ASN A 233 21.03 21.29 39.61
C ASN A 233 21.10 22.82 39.80
N ASN A 234 20.03 23.50 40.22
CA ASN A 234 20.04 24.95 40.49
C ASN A 234 20.95 25.40 41.65
N ASN A 235 21.63 24.46 42.34
CA ASN A 235 22.51 24.77 43.49
C ASN A 235 24.02 24.73 43.21
N ASN A 236 24.49 24.42 42.01
CA ASN A 236 25.93 24.43 41.72
C ASN A 236 26.20 25.23 40.44
N ASN A 237 26.53 26.49 40.64
CA ASN A 237 26.96 27.45 39.62
C ASN A 237 28.32 27.13 39.01
N ASN A 238 28.44 27.56 37.72
CA ASN A 238 29.66 27.88 37.02
C ASN A 238 30.51 26.72 36.51
N ASN A 239 30.11 26.14 35.35
CA ASN A 239 31.04 25.72 34.26
C ASN A 239 30.26 25.02 33.11
N LYS A 240 29.25 25.68 32.53
CA LYS A 240 28.46 25.11 31.39
C LYS A 240 28.59 25.96 30.10
N LEU A 241 29.76 26.50 29.83
CA LEU A 241 30.04 27.12 28.52
C LEU A 241 31.23 26.39 27.90
N ASN A 242 31.03 25.73 26.79
CA ASN A 242 31.99 25.04 25.93
C ASN A 242 32.21 23.56 26.15
N ASP A 243 31.14 22.74 25.99
CA ASP A 243 31.35 21.31 25.75
C ASP A 243 30.64 20.89 24.44
N ASN A 244 31.26 21.31 23.31
CA ASN A 244 30.84 20.87 21.97
C ASN A 244 30.99 19.35 21.74
N GLY A 245 31.48 18.61 22.72
CA GLY A 245 31.70 17.16 22.72
C GLY A 245 30.87 16.40 23.76
N SER A 246 29.87 17.03 24.39
CA SER A 246 29.03 16.35 25.37
C SER A 246 28.33 15.15 24.72
N PRO A 247 28.42 13.94 25.31
CA PRO A 247 27.75 12.72 24.80
C PRO A 247 26.25 12.95 24.53
N ARG A 248 25.63 13.85 25.29
CA ARG A 248 24.21 14.20 25.10
C ARG A 248 23.96 14.96 23.80
N LEU A 249 24.83 15.90 23.42
CA LEU A 249 24.68 16.65 22.17
C LEU A 249 24.75 15.71 20.95
N ILE A 250 25.62 14.70 21.01
CA ILE A 250 25.72 13.66 19.98
C ILE A 250 24.42 12.90 19.86
N LEU A 251 23.80 12.49 20.99
CA LEU A 251 22.52 11.79 20.99
C LEU A 251 21.40 12.59 20.33
N TRP A 252 21.30 13.90 20.69
CA TRP A 252 20.30 14.80 20.09
C TRP A 252 20.50 14.95 18.58
N LYS A 253 21.73 15.08 18.13
CA LYS A 253 22.07 15.18 16.71
C LYS A 253 21.68 13.91 15.95
N VAL A 254 21.99 12.75 16.51
CA VAL A 254 21.67 11.46 15.91
C VAL A 254 20.16 11.25 15.80
N LEU A 255 19.42 11.47 16.89
CA LEU A 255 17.97 11.34 16.92
C LEU A 255 17.28 12.31 15.93
N SER A 256 17.74 13.57 15.91
CA SER A 256 17.21 14.57 14.97
C SER A 256 17.42 14.16 13.52
N SER A 257 18.61 13.65 13.18
CA SER A 257 18.92 13.16 11.83
C SER A 257 18.06 11.97 11.43
N MET A 258 17.85 11.02 12.36
CA MET A 258 16.99 9.86 12.11
C MET A 258 15.52 10.23 11.96
N MET A 259 15.01 11.09 12.85
CA MET A 259 13.63 11.58 12.74
C MET A 259 13.41 12.31 11.42
N PHE A 260 14.33 13.20 11.03
CA PHE A 260 14.26 13.90 9.75
C PHE A 260 14.17 12.93 8.57
N PHE A 261 15.04 11.92 8.53
CA PHE A 261 15.03 10.92 7.46
C PHE A 261 13.69 10.15 7.38
N ILE A 262 13.20 9.68 8.54
CA ILE A 262 11.94 8.94 8.61
C ILE A 262 10.75 9.83 8.24
N ASP A 263 10.72 11.08 8.71
CA ASP A 263 9.65 12.03 8.39
C ASP A 263 9.65 12.42 6.91
N CYS A 264 10.82 12.55 6.29
CA CYS A 264 10.94 12.75 4.84
C CYS A 264 10.38 11.58 4.04
N LEU A 265 10.72 10.32 4.41
CA LEU A 265 10.19 9.13 3.76
C LEU A 265 8.68 9.01 3.96
N TRP A 266 8.19 9.19 5.19
CA TRP A 266 6.77 9.14 5.51
C TRP A 266 5.98 10.17 4.72
N GLY A 267 6.44 11.43 4.73
CA GLY A 267 5.79 12.52 4.00
C GLY A 267 5.77 12.26 2.49
N HIS A 268 6.87 11.76 1.92
CA HIS A 268 6.93 11.40 0.51
C HIS A 268 5.91 10.30 0.17
N VAL A 269 5.91 9.21 0.93
CA VAL A 269 5.01 8.07 0.63
C VAL A 269 3.54 8.47 0.79
N GLN A 270 3.18 9.15 1.87
CA GLN A 270 1.79 9.52 2.12
C GLN A 270 1.26 10.61 1.17
N MET A 271 2.02 11.70 0.97
CA MET A 271 1.53 12.87 0.24
C MET A 271 1.78 12.76 -1.27
N ASP A 272 3.00 12.36 -1.66
CA ASP A 272 3.40 12.42 -3.06
C ASP A 272 3.00 11.12 -3.81
N ILE A 273 2.96 9.97 -3.12
CA ILE A 273 2.66 8.68 -3.75
C ILE A 273 1.19 8.29 -3.51
N ILE A 274 0.81 8.04 -2.26
CA ILE A 274 -0.51 7.47 -1.94
C ILE A 274 -1.62 8.45 -2.30
N GLU A 275 -1.59 9.64 -1.72
CA GLU A 275 -2.66 10.62 -1.88
C GLU A 275 -2.81 11.08 -3.34
N THR A 276 -1.69 11.32 -4.02
CA THR A 276 -1.71 11.78 -5.42
C THR A 276 -2.29 10.73 -6.36
N ASN A 277 -1.87 9.46 -6.23
CA ASN A 277 -2.36 8.40 -7.10
C ASN A 277 -3.80 7.98 -6.75
N PHE A 278 -4.16 8.01 -5.46
CA PHE A 278 -5.52 7.75 -5.01
C PHE A 278 -6.51 8.78 -5.59
N ARG A 279 -6.19 10.08 -5.51
CA ARG A 279 -7.02 11.13 -6.10
C ARG A 279 -7.21 10.97 -7.60
N LYS A 280 -6.16 10.60 -8.34
CA LYS A 280 -6.25 10.32 -9.77
C LYS A 280 -7.19 9.17 -10.07
N LEU A 281 -7.09 8.06 -9.32
CA LEU A 281 -7.94 6.89 -9.49
C LEU A 281 -9.41 7.22 -9.21
N VAL A 282 -9.71 7.82 -8.06
CA VAL A 282 -11.07 8.22 -7.68
C VAL A 282 -11.67 9.22 -8.66
N HIS A 283 -10.89 10.19 -9.10
CA HIS A 283 -11.35 11.18 -10.11
C HIS A 283 -11.76 10.49 -11.42
N ARG A 284 -10.97 9.54 -11.92
CA ARG A 284 -11.31 8.77 -13.13
C ARG A 284 -12.56 7.91 -12.95
N ILE A 285 -12.76 7.29 -11.78
CA ILE A 285 -13.96 6.50 -11.47
C ILE A 285 -15.20 7.42 -11.43
N ASN A 286 -15.09 8.59 -10.81
CA ASN A 286 -16.19 9.56 -10.70
C ASN A 286 -16.61 10.10 -12.06
N ILE A 287 -15.68 10.47 -12.93
CA ILE A 287 -15.98 10.92 -14.30
C ILE A 287 -16.69 9.82 -15.08
N SER A 288 -16.21 8.58 -14.98
CA SER A 288 -16.81 7.43 -15.63
C SER A 288 -18.25 7.20 -15.15
N SER A 289 -18.48 7.24 -13.85
CA SER A 289 -19.81 7.09 -13.25
C SER A 289 -20.77 8.21 -13.68
N ALA A 290 -20.31 9.46 -13.72
CA ALA A 290 -21.12 10.63 -14.14
C ALA A 290 -21.50 10.56 -15.62
N GLN A 291 -20.59 10.15 -16.50
CA GLN A 291 -20.88 9.99 -17.93
C GLN A 291 -21.93 8.90 -18.16
N HIS A 292 -21.83 7.75 -17.50
CA HIS A 292 -22.84 6.69 -17.60
C HIS A 292 -24.22 7.13 -17.08
N GLN A 293 -24.30 7.93 -16.03
CA GLN A 293 -25.58 8.48 -15.55
C GLN A 293 -26.20 9.49 -16.54
N GLN A 294 -25.40 10.30 -17.24
CA GLN A 294 -25.91 11.20 -18.28
C GLN A 294 -26.42 10.45 -19.50
N PHE A 295 -25.75 9.42 -19.97
CA PHE A 295 -26.23 8.55 -21.07
C PHE A 295 -27.55 7.86 -20.71
N ARG A 296 -27.73 7.48 -19.44
CA ARG A 296 -28.99 6.89 -18.96
C ARG A 296 -30.18 7.84 -19.01
N LYS A 297 -29.95 9.16 -18.80
CA LYS A 297 -30.98 10.21 -18.83
C LYS A 297 -31.34 10.65 -20.25
N LEU A 298 -30.44 10.53 -21.20
CA LEU A 298 -30.58 11.17 -22.52
C LEU A 298 -31.08 10.28 -23.65
N LYS A 299 -31.21 8.93 -23.50
CA LYS A 299 -31.65 8.03 -24.59
C LYS A 299 -31.10 8.39 -25.99
N ILE A 300 -29.88 8.88 -26.11
CA ILE A 300 -29.28 9.39 -27.35
C ILE A 300 -28.30 8.37 -27.93
N PRO A 301 -28.30 8.16 -29.27
CA PRO A 301 -27.39 7.20 -29.91
C PRO A 301 -25.93 7.65 -29.90
N GLU A 302 -25.03 6.69 -29.86
CA GLU A 302 -23.60 6.69 -29.54
C GLU A 302 -22.66 7.56 -30.43
N HIS A 303 -23.11 8.52 -31.21
CA HIS A 303 -22.28 9.19 -32.22
C HIS A 303 -22.08 10.70 -32.05
N LYS A 304 -21.98 11.24 -30.82
CA LYS A 304 -21.46 12.60 -30.66
C LYS A 304 -20.47 12.69 -29.51
N LYS A 305 -19.17 12.80 -29.89
CA LYS A 305 -18.11 13.32 -29.02
C LYS A 305 -18.50 14.72 -28.54
N ILE A 306 -18.79 14.87 -27.26
CA ILE A 306 -18.95 16.19 -26.65
C ILE A 306 -17.65 16.50 -25.93
N SER A 307 -16.92 17.47 -26.48
CA SER A 307 -15.76 18.08 -25.87
C SER A 307 -16.21 19.00 -24.73
N TYR A 308 -15.83 18.71 -23.51
CA TYR A 308 -15.92 19.65 -22.39
C TYR A 308 -14.51 20.13 -22.04
N ALA A 309 -14.18 21.32 -22.53
CA ALA A 309 -13.12 22.14 -22.01
C ALA A 309 -13.66 22.89 -20.78
N ASN A 310 -13.07 22.69 -19.60
CA ASN A 310 -12.77 23.75 -18.65
C ASN A 310 -11.93 23.25 -17.48
N GLU A 311 -10.69 23.68 -17.49
CA GLU A 311 -9.88 24.24 -16.40
C GLU A 311 -9.73 23.45 -15.11
N THR A 312 -8.74 22.56 -15.09
CA THR A 312 -7.66 22.48 -14.09
C THR A 312 -6.53 21.64 -14.69
N ASN A 313 -5.28 22.05 -14.54
CA ASN A 313 -4.06 21.40 -15.06
C ASN A 313 -3.78 20.03 -14.40
N LEU A 314 -4.77 19.14 -14.41
CA LEU A 314 -4.61 17.72 -14.19
C LEU A 314 -4.45 17.10 -15.58
N VAL A 315 -3.33 16.44 -15.80
CA VAL A 315 -3.06 15.60 -16.96
C VAL A 315 -4.36 14.93 -17.38
N GLU A 316 -4.78 15.17 -18.64
CA GLU A 316 -6.00 14.61 -19.23
C GLU A 316 -5.96 13.08 -19.14
N THR A 317 -6.53 12.56 -18.05
CA THR A 317 -6.70 11.11 -17.89
C THR A 317 -8.04 10.75 -18.51
N GLU A 318 -8.01 9.94 -19.56
CA GLU A 318 -9.24 9.44 -20.18
C GLU A 318 -10.11 8.69 -19.14
N PRO A 319 -11.44 8.85 -19.19
CA PRO A 319 -12.35 8.12 -18.31
C PRO A 319 -12.33 6.63 -18.62
N PHE A 320 -12.61 5.81 -17.63
CA PHE A 320 -12.76 4.38 -17.82
C PHE A 320 -13.99 4.07 -18.69
N ARG A 321 -13.82 3.22 -19.70
CA ARG A 321 -14.88 2.88 -20.67
C ARG A 321 -15.77 1.77 -20.15
N ASP A 322 -15.17 0.78 -19.51
CA ASP A 322 -15.86 -0.39 -18.98
C ASP A 322 -15.25 -0.87 -17.65
N PHE A 323 -15.80 -1.93 -17.12
CA PHE A 323 -15.34 -2.54 -15.87
C PHE A 323 -13.89 -3.03 -15.94
N GLU A 324 -13.47 -3.58 -17.09
CA GLU A 324 -12.10 -4.08 -17.27
C GLU A 324 -11.08 -2.95 -17.23
N ASP A 325 -11.40 -1.80 -17.82
CA ASP A 325 -10.55 -0.61 -17.76
C ASP A 325 -10.33 -0.14 -16.30
N ILE A 326 -11.37 -0.23 -15.45
CA ILE A 326 -11.25 0.12 -14.04
C ILE A 326 -10.36 -0.88 -13.31
N ARG A 327 -10.50 -2.16 -13.59
CA ARG A 327 -9.67 -3.21 -13.01
C ARG A 327 -8.20 -3.04 -13.40
N ILE A 328 -7.93 -2.75 -14.67
CA ILE A 328 -6.58 -2.41 -15.17
C ILE A 328 -6.07 -1.13 -14.50
N GLY A 329 -6.92 -0.11 -14.38
CA GLY A 329 -6.59 1.13 -13.70
C GLY A 329 -6.22 0.93 -12.23
N HIS A 330 -6.91 0.05 -11.52
CA HIS A 330 -6.59 -0.34 -10.15
C HIS A 330 -5.27 -1.11 -10.06
N SER A 331 -5.04 -2.06 -10.96
CA SER A 331 -3.76 -2.81 -11.02
C SER A 331 -2.58 -1.88 -11.32
N THR A 332 -2.76 -0.92 -12.22
CA THR A 332 -1.76 0.13 -12.51
C THR A 332 -1.51 1.01 -11.29
N TYR A 333 -2.57 1.44 -10.60
CA TYR A 333 -2.46 2.19 -9.35
C TYR A 333 -1.62 1.46 -8.30
N LEU A 334 -1.85 0.15 -8.10
CA LEU A 334 -1.06 -0.66 -7.17
C LEU A 334 0.40 -0.79 -7.59
N SER A 335 0.67 -0.94 -8.89
CA SER A 335 2.03 -0.95 -9.42
C SER A 335 2.72 0.40 -9.17
N ASP A 336 2.03 1.51 -9.41
CA ASP A 336 2.55 2.85 -9.15
C ASP A 336 2.84 3.07 -7.65
N LEU A 337 2.02 2.53 -6.75
CA LEU A 337 2.27 2.56 -5.31
C LEU A 337 3.52 1.77 -4.94
N LEU A 338 3.67 0.53 -5.44
CA LEU A 338 4.83 -0.32 -5.15
C LEU A 338 6.12 0.31 -5.66
N HIS A 339 6.07 0.88 -6.87
CA HIS A 339 7.19 1.61 -7.45
C HIS A 339 7.55 2.86 -6.65
N GLY A 340 6.55 3.68 -6.32
CA GLY A 340 6.72 4.91 -5.54
C GLY A 340 7.20 4.66 -4.09
N CYS A 341 6.77 3.56 -3.47
CA CYS A 341 7.28 3.11 -2.17
C CYS A 341 8.67 2.46 -2.25
N LEU A 342 9.30 2.40 -3.43
CA LEU A 342 10.61 1.78 -3.67
C LEU A 342 10.68 0.28 -3.34
N LEU A 343 9.53 -0.41 -3.30
CA LEU A 343 9.43 -1.82 -2.95
C LEU A 343 9.83 -2.76 -4.10
N GLU A 344 9.73 -2.30 -5.33
CA GLU A 344 10.17 -3.06 -6.51
C GLU A 344 11.69 -3.16 -6.60
N SER A 345 12.41 -2.14 -6.14
CA SER A 345 13.86 -2.14 -6.11
C SER A 345 14.37 -2.79 -4.84
N ARG A 346 14.85 -4.04 -4.95
CA ARG A 346 15.41 -4.78 -3.80
C ARG A 346 16.54 -4.02 -3.11
N VAL A 347 17.36 -3.31 -3.88
CA VAL A 347 18.48 -2.53 -3.35
C VAL A 347 18.00 -1.38 -2.46
N CYS A 348 16.99 -0.64 -2.93
CA CYS A 348 16.40 0.46 -2.16
C CYS A 348 15.66 -0.06 -0.92
N SER A 349 14.85 -1.13 -1.07
CA SER A 349 14.13 -1.74 0.04
C SER A 349 15.06 -2.27 1.13
N ASP A 350 16.18 -2.93 0.75
CA ASP A 350 17.18 -3.43 1.71
C ASP A 350 17.90 -2.28 2.43
N ALA A 351 18.20 -1.18 1.74
CA ALA A 351 18.83 0.00 2.35
C ALA A 351 17.88 0.68 3.36
N ILE A 352 16.60 0.83 3.02
CA ILE A 352 15.58 1.37 3.93
C ILE A 352 15.42 0.45 5.13
N LYS A 353 15.29 -0.87 4.93
CA LYS A 353 15.18 -1.86 6.02
C LYS A 353 16.36 -1.78 6.99
N LYS A 354 17.58 -1.71 6.47
CA LYS A 354 18.78 -1.57 7.31
C LYS A 354 18.74 -0.26 8.12
N SER A 355 18.35 0.84 7.49
CA SER A 355 18.20 2.13 8.18
C SER A 355 17.17 2.08 9.30
N LEU A 356 16.00 1.45 9.07
CA LEU A 356 14.97 1.23 10.09
C LEU A 356 15.47 0.35 11.24
N ASN A 357 16.21 -0.73 10.93
CA ASN A 357 16.80 -1.60 11.94
C ASN A 357 17.82 -0.86 12.83
N ILE A 358 18.64 -0.01 12.26
CA ILE A 358 19.61 0.82 13.03
C ILE A 358 18.84 1.78 13.95
N CYS A 359 17.77 2.43 13.45
CA CYS A 359 16.92 3.27 14.27
C CYS A 359 16.30 2.48 15.45
N ASP A 360 15.81 1.25 15.20
CA ASP A 360 15.23 0.39 16.22
C ASP A 360 16.27 -0.02 17.28
N GLN A 361 17.51 -0.32 16.89
CA GLN A 361 18.61 -0.62 17.79
C GLN A 361 18.97 0.57 18.68
N ILE A 362 19.06 1.78 18.11
CA ILE A 362 19.33 3.00 18.88
C ILE A 362 18.19 3.28 19.87
N CYS A 363 16.93 3.16 19.45
CA CYS A 363 15.80 3.28 20.36
C CYS A 363 15.92 2.28 21.53
N GLY A 364 16.24 1.02 21.23
CA GLY A 364 16.39 -0.02 22.25
C GLY A 364 17.58 0.19 23.21
N LEU A 365 18.66 0.85 22.75
CA LEU A 365 19.77 1.27 23.62
C LEU A 365 19.35 2.43 24.53
N LEU A 366 18.66 3.42 23.99
CA LEU A 366 18.24 4.61 24.71
C LEU A 366 17.10 4.35 25.72
N GLU A 367 16.19 3.44 25.41
CA GLU A 367 15.14 2.97 26.33
C GLU A 367 15.69 2.30 27.59
N ARG A 368 16.89 1.70 27.51
CA ARG A 368 17.58 1.06 28.65
C ARG A 368 18.38 2.04 29.50
N LEU A 369 18.57 3.28 29.05
CA LEU A 369 19.26 4.30 29.80
C LEU A 369 18.41 4.77 30.99
N ASN A 370 18.73 4.27 32.18
CA ASN A 370 18.27 4.89 33.42
C ASN A 370 18.97 6.26 33.63
N SER A 371 18.24 7.22 34.13
CA SER A 371 18.41 8.66 34.14
C SER A 371 19.77 9.25 34.59
N ASN A 372 20.77 8.47 34.99
CA ASN A 372 21.92 9.03 35.68
C ASN A 372 23.31 8.87 35.06
N MET A 373 23.50 8.02 34.07
CA MET A 373 24.82 7.88 33.43
C MET A 373 24.71 7.52 31.94
N VAL A 374 25.15 8.41 31.07
CA VAL A 374 25.53 8.02 29.70
C VAL A 374 26.92 7.38 29.81
N ASP A 375 26.94 6.04 29.94
CA ASP A 375 28.20 5.29 29.97
C ASP A 375 28.98 5.50 28.66
N LYS A 376 30.31 5.62 28.77
CA LYS A 376 31.20 5.76 27.59
C LYS A 376 30.93 4.67 26.55
N ASN A 377 30.65 3.44 26.97
CA ASN A 377 30.36 2.30 26.12
C ASN A 377 29.10 2.51 25.28
N ILE A 378 28.10 3.20 25.80
CA ILE A 378 26.85 3.51 25.10
C ILE A 378 27.09 4.62 24.06
N SER A 379 27.88 5.65 24.45
CA SER A 379 28.28 6.73 23.53
C SER A 379 29.05 6.18 22.33
N GLU A 380 29.99 5.25 22.53
CA GLU A 380 30.74 4.61 21.46
C GLU A 380 29.83 3.75 20.57
N SER A 381 28.89 3.00 21.17
CA SER A 381 27.92 2.18 20.43
C SER A 381 26.98 3.05 19.58
N VAL A 382 26.50 4.17 20.11
CA VAL A 382 25.65 5.11 19.38
C VAL A 382 26.41 5.78 18.24
N THR A 383 27.66 6.17 18.44
CA THR A 383 28.53 6.77 17.41
C THR A 383 28.77 5.79 16.26
N LYS A 384 28.98 4.51 16.58
CA LYS A 384 29.13 3.45 15.57
C LYS A 384 27.85 3.29 14.76
N LEU A 385 26.69 3.19 15.41
CA LEU A 385 25.40 3.06 14.73
C LEU A 385 25.04 4.34 13.93
N GLU A 386 25.41 5.53 14.40
CA GLU A 386 25.27 6.76 13.61
C GLU A 386 26.03 6.68 12.30
N LYS A 387 27.28 6.22 12.35
CA LYS A 387 28.12 6.07 11.16
C LYS A 387 27.49 5.09 10.18
N GLU A 388 27.05 3.92 10.66
CA GLU A 388 26.37 2.91 9.85
C GLU A 388 25.06 3.47 9.23
N PHE A 389 24.27 4.21 9.99
CA PHE A 389 23.05 4.87 9.51
C PHE A 389 23.37 5.86 8.39
N ARG A 390 24.36 6.71 8.57
CA ARG A 390 24.79 7.71 7.60
C ARG A 390 25.26 7.06 6.30
N GLU A 391 26.03 5.97 6.40
CA GLU A 391 26.49 5.19 5.25
C GLU A 391 25.29 4.61 4.46
N GLN A 392 24.28 4.04 5.15
CA GLN A 392 23.07 3.52 4.51
C GLN A 392 22.23 4.60 3.83
N VAL A 393 22.04 5.75 4.47
CA VAL A 393 21.28 6.87 3.89
C VAL A 393 22.02 7.45 2.68
N THR A 394 23.34 7.62 2.78
CA THR A 394 24.16 8.07 1.64
C THR A 394 24.12 7.08 0.48
N PHE A 395 24.19 5.79 0.77
CA PHE A 395 24.06 4.75 -0.24
C PHE A 395 22.67 4.81 -0.92
N LEU A 396 21.59 4.94 -0.15
CA LEU A 396 20.24 5.09 -0.68
C LEU A 396 20.13 6.33 -1.59
N PHE A 397 20.64 7.48 -1.12
CA PHE A 397 20.62 8.72 -1.89
C PHE A 397 21.36 8.58 -3.23
N ARG A 398 22.55 7.99 -3.25
CA ARG A 398 23.32 7.73 -4.49
C ARG A 398 22.59 6.78 -5.42
N THR A 399 21.97 5.75 -4.88
CA THR A 399 21.18 4.79 -5.67
C THR A 399 19.97 5.47 -6.33
N LEU A 400 19.23 6.27 -5.57
CA LEU A 400 18.09 7.05 -6.09
C LEU A 400 18.52 8.07 -7.14
N SER A 401 19.62 8.79 -6.92
CA SER A 401 20.19 9.73 -7.89
C SER A 401 20.64 9.03 -9.17
N GLY A 402 21.17 7.80 -9.04
CA GLY A 402 21.55 6.99 -10.19
C GLY A 402 20.35 6.48 -10.98
N LEU A 403 19.24 6.11 -10.32
CA LEU A 403 17.99 5.71 -10.97
C LEU A 403 17.34 6.91 -11.68
N ASN A 404 17.37 8.07 -11.07
CA ASN A 404 16.86 9.31 -11.65
C ASN A 404 17.57 9.66 -12.96
N LYS A 405 18.89 9.66 -12.97
CA LYS A 405 19.70 9.93 -14.18
C LYS A 405 19.47 8.91 -15.31
N LYS A 406 19.20 7.63 -15.00
CA LYS A 406 18.91 6.62 -16.02
C LYS A 406 17.51 6.77 -16.62
N GLY A 407 16.57 7.34 -15.90
CA GLY A 407 15.21 7.63 -16.39
C GLY A 407 15.14 8.74 -17.42
N GLU A 408 16.12 9.63 -17.50
CA GLU A 408 16.16 10.74 -18.48
C GLU A 408 16.26 10.27 -19.95
N GLY A 409 16.61 8.99 -20.19
CA GLY A 409 16.81 8.46 -21.55
C GLY A 409 15.56 7.94 -22.26
N PHE A 410 14.50 7.53 -21.55
CA PHE A 410 13.30 6.91 -22.14
C PHE A 410 12.03 7.17 -21.32
N GLY A 411 11.54 8.41 -21.33
CA GLY A 411 10.22 8.70 -20.73
C GLY A 411 10.20 9.64 -19.52
N GLY A 412 11.34 10.20 -19.14
CA GLY A 412 11.49 11.12 -18.01
C GLY A 412 11.53 10.41 -16.66
N PRO A 413 12.28 10.97 -15.69
CA PRO A 413 12.32 10.41 -14.35
C PRO A 413 10.95 10.53 -13.71
N PRO A 414 10.51 9.55 -12.90
CA PRO A 414 9.29 9.68 -12.16
C PRO A 414 9.41 10.91 -11.23
N ARG A 415 8.55 11.92 -11.45
CA ARG A 415 8.58 13.22 -10.76
C ARG A 415 8.66 13.10 -9.22
N HIS A 416 8.20 11.99 -8.67
CA HIS A 416 8.26 11.73 -7.23
C HIS A 416 9.69 11.43 -6.72
N LEU A 417 10.60 10.87 -7.53
CA LEU A 417 11.99 10.68 -7.09
C LEU A 417 12.73 11.99 -6.94
N ASP A 418 12.49 12.97 -7.82
CA ASP A 418 13.05 14.32 -7.68
C ASP A 418 12.60 14.98 -6.39
N GLN A 419 11.32 14.86 -6.04
CA GLN A 419 10.77 15.41 -4.81
C GLN A 419 11.39 14.75 -3.57
N LEU A 420 11.57 13.43 -3.58
CA LEU A 420 12.23 12.73 -2.48
C LEU A 420 13.70 13.15 -2.35
N LEU A 421 14.43 13.22 -3.46
CA LEU A 421 15.83 13.67 -3.46
C LEU A 421 15.96 15.11 -2.93
N LEU A 422 15.09 16.02 -3.37
CA LEU A 422 15.05 17.40 -2.88
C LEU A 422 14.74 17.48 -1.39
N ARG A 423 13.84 16.67 -0.86
CA ARG A 423 13.53 16.62 0.57
C ARG A 423 14.70 16.08 1.38
N LEU A 424 15.33 15.00 0.93
CA LEU A 424 16.47 14.38 1.61
C LEU A 424 17.70 15.29 1.62
N ASP A 425 17.93 16.03 0.54
CA ASP A 425 19.11 16.90 0.37
C ASP A 425 18.78 18.40 0.47
N TYR A 426 17.73 18.76 1.20
CA TYR A 426 17.33 20.15 1.41
C TYR A 426 18.49 21.02 1.92
N SER A 427 19.32 20.47 2.80
CA SER A 427 20.52 21.15 3.34
C SER A 427 21.78 21.01 2.46
N LYS A 428 21.67 20.41 1.28
CA LYS A 428 22.77 20.08 0.35
C LYS A 428 23.87 19.22 0.99
N TYR A 429 23.53 18.48 2.04
CA TYR A 429 24.49 17.66 2.78
C TYR A 429 25.01 16.49 1.94
N PHE A 430 24.14 15.84 1.14
CA PHE A 430 24.52 14.71 0.31
C PHE A 430 25.09 15.11 -1.04
N SER A 431 24.67 16.23 -1.62
CA SER A 431 25.15 16.72 -2.91
C SER A 431 26.59 17.24 -2.87
N VAL A 432 27.07 17.67 -1.70
CA VAL A 432 28.48 18.10 -1.51
C VAL A 432 29.45 16.90 -1.51
N TRP A 433 28.97 15.69 -1.24
CA TRP A 433 29.76 14.46 -1.15
C TRP A 433 29.55 13.51 -2.33
N SER A 434 28.75 13.87 -3.30
CA SER A 434 28.52 13.13 -4.56
C SER A 434 29.36 13.69 -5.68
#